data_166fd83d849aafc550ad9688634883bf
#
_entry.id   166fd83d849aafc550ad9688634883bf
#
_cell.length_a   1.000
_cell.length_b   1.000
_cell.length_c   1.000
_cell.angle_alpha   90.00
_cell.angle_beta   90.00
_cell.angle_gamma   90.00
#
_symmetry.space_group_name_H-M   'P 1'
#
loop_
_entity.id
_entity.type
_entity.pdbx_description
1 polymer ?
#
loop_
_entity_poly.entity_id
_entity_poly.type
_entity_poly.pdbx_seq_one_letter_code
_entity_poly.pdbx_strand_id
1 'polypeptide(L)'
;MSGGDIFRELAAELDLTPLEFNKLAEEDEEIDLDLDRRLREIATEEDDIVLESRLAGWLAGEHADFRIWLDAPLDVRAARIADREDKSEKQAATETRARAGSEAQRYEEYYGIDITDLTIYDLSINTARWNPDDVLAMLTTAVENYEPDSDEGKYPITGVTYDF
;
A
#
# COMPACT_ATOMS: atom_id res chain seq x y z
N MET A 1 5.46 9.31 3.93
CA MET A 1 4.93 8.59 5.12
C MET A 1 4.51 7.19 4.71
N SER A 2 4.71 6.16 5.53
CA SER A 2 4.28 4.81 5.18
C SER A 2 3.17 4.32 6.12
N GLY A 3 2.24 3.51 5.59
CA GLY A 3 1.23 2.83 6.40
C GLY A 3 1.83 1.97 7.51
N GLY A 4 3.03 1.44 7.28
CA GLY A 4 3.78 0.72 8.31
C GLY A 4 4.29 1.61 9.44
N ASP A 5 4.57 2.89 9.21
CA ASP A 5 4.92 3.85 10.26
C ASP A 5 3.68 4.18 11.09
N ILE A 6 2.57 4.50 10.44
CA ILE A 6 1.28 4.77 11.10
C ILE A 6 0.83 3.56 11.93
N PHE A 7 0.96 2.35 11.39
CA PHE A 7 0.66 1.11 12.11
C PHE A 7 1.51 0.97 13.39
N ARG A 8 2.80 1.32 13.34
CA ARG A 8 3.69 1.29 14.52
C ARG A 8 3.34 2.39 15.54
N GLU A 9 2.91 3.56 15.08
CA GLU A 9 2.44 4.65 15.94
C GLU A 9 1.17 4.24 16.67
N LEU A 10 0.18 3.69 15.97
CA LEU A 10 -1.04 3.16 16.57
C LEU A 10 -0.76 2.05 17.62
N ALA A 11 0.15 1.13 17.30
CA ALA A 11 0.57 0.11 18.25
C ALA A 11 1.16 0.73 19.53
N ALA A 12 2.02 1.74 19.37
CA ALA A 12 2.65 2.44 20.48
C ALA A 12 1.66 3.25 21.33
N GLU A 13 0.61 3.84 20.73
CA GLU A 13 -0.46 4.54 21.44
C GLU A 13 -1.23 3.60 22.41
N LEU A 14 -1.28 2.31 22.08
CA LEU A 14 -1.93 1.28 22.91
C LEU A 14 -0.93 0.50 23.79
N ASP A 15 0.34 0.93 23.88
CA ASP A 15 1.40 0.21 24.58
C ASP A 15 1.60 -1.24 24.10
N LEU A 16 1.32 -1.53 22.81
CA LEU A 16 1.47 -2.83 22.17
C LEU A 16 2.71 -2.90 21.28
N THR A 17 3.30 -4.09 21.19
CA THR A 17 4.26 -4.38 20.12
C THR A 17 3.55 -4.48 18.77
N PRO A 18 4.23 -4.25 17.63
CA PRO A 18 3.64 -4.43 16.31
C PRO A 18 3.04 -5.82 16.07
N LEU A 19 3.60 -6.86 16.71
CA LEU A 19 3.08 -8.23 16.60
C LEU A 19 1.75 -8.39 17.38
N GLU A 20 1.67 -7.83 18.58
CA GLU A 20 0.45 -7.87 19.40
C GLU A 20 -0.65 -7.04 18.74
N PHE A 21 -0.31 -5.88 18.22
CA PHE A 21 -1.23 -5.01 17.49
C PHE A 21 -1.76 -5.67 16.20
N ASN A 22 -0.90 -6.37 15.44
CA ASN A 22 -1.36 -7.14 14.28
C ASN A 22 -2.35 -8.25 14.64
N LYS A 23 -2.16 -8.92 15.76
CA LYS A 23 -3.13 -9.92 16.25
C LYS A 23 -4.45 -9.28 16.66
N LEU A 24 -4.39 -8.11 17.28
CA LEU A 24 -5.59 -7.37 17.65
C LEU A 24 -6.35 -6.92 16.39
N ALA A 25 -5.66 -6.43 15.37
CA ALA A 25 -6.26 -6.04 14.09
C ALA A 25 -6.88 -7.21 13.29
N GLU A 26 -6.42 -8.45 13.52
CA GLU A 26 -7.09 -9.65 12.97
C GLU A 26 -8.44 -9.96 13.63
N GLU A 27 -8.66 -9.47 14.87
CA GLU A 27 -9.85 -9.69 15.66
C GLU A 27 -10.80 -8.49 15.70
N ASP A 28 -10.28 -7.28 15.36
CA ASP A 28 -11.00 -6.01 15.45
C ASP A 28 -10.82 -5.19 14.15
N GLU A 29 -11.85 -5.17 13.33
CA GLU A 29 -11.87 -4.46 12.06
C GLU A 29 -11.72 -2.94 12.22
N GLU A 30 -12.11 -2.36 13.37
CA GLU A 30 -11.99 -0.91 13.60
C GLU A 30 -10.54 -0.44 13.55
N ILE A 31 -9.58 -1.31 13.85
CA ILE A 31 -8.16 -0.98 13.78
C ILE A 31 -7.69 -0.77 12.33
N ASP A 32 -8.07 -1.66 11.43
CA ASP A 32 -7.77 -1.52 10.00
C ASP A 32 -8.48 -0.26 9.43
N LEU A 33 -9.73 -0.06 9.79
CA LEU A 33 -10.50 1.12 9.38
C LEU A 33 -9.89 2.42 9.90
N ASP A 34 -9.39 2.46 11.14
CA ASP A 34 -8.73 3.63 11.72
C ASP A 34 -7.40 3.95 11.01
N LEU A 35 -6.62 2.92 10.68
CA LEU A 35 -5.40 3.07 9.87
C LEU A 35 -5.72 3.66 8.49
N ASP A 36 -6.72 3.12 7.82
CA ASP A 36 -7.10 3.53 6.47
C ASP A 36 -7.71 4.94 6.46
N ARG A 37 -8.47 5.29 7.51
CA ARG A 37 -8.96 6.66 7.75
C ARG A 37 -7.80 7.65 7.87
N ARG A 38 -6.81 7.37 8.72
CA ARG A 38 -5.63 8.22 8.89
C ARG A 38 -4.85 8.39 7.59
N LEU A 39 -4.67 7.30 6.82
CA LEU A 39 -4.02 7.37 5.51
C LEU A 39 -4.79 8.30 4.55
N ARG A 40 -6.11 8.21 4.56
CA ARG A 40 -6.96 9.08 3.73
C ARG A 40 -6.93 10.54 4.19
N GLU A 41 -7.00 10.80 5.49
CA GLU A 41 -6.87 12.15 6.05
C GLU A 41 -5.55 12.80 5.63
N ILE A 42 -4.43 12.09 5.79
CA ILE A 42 -3.11 12.56 5.35
C ILE A 42 -3.10 12.88 3.85
N ALA A 43 -3.66 11.98 3.02
CA ALA A 43 -3.72 12.19 1.58
C ALA A 43 -4.59 13.39 1.16
N THR A 44 -5.56 13.80 1.99
CA THR A 44 -6.49 14.90 1.71
C THR A 44 -6.05 16.24 2.28
N GLU A 45 -5.25 16.22 3.36
CA GLU A 45 -4.90 17.41 4.13
C GLU A 45 -3.46 17.88 3.92
N GLU A 46 -2.57 16.98 3.49
CA GLU A 46 -1.14 17.29 3.34
C GLU A 46 -0.74 17.36 1.87
N ASP A 47 0.08 18.36 1.55
CA ASP A 47 0.72 18.54 0.25
C ASP A 47 2.18 18.03 0.27
N ASP A 48 2.75 17.81 -0.91
CA ASP A 48 4.16 17.44 -1.10
C ASP A 48 4.59 16.15 -0.36
N ILE A 49 3.70 15.18 -0.28
CA ILE A 49 3.97 13.90 0.41
C ILE A 49 4.10 12.72 -0.54
N VAL A 50 4.86 11.73 -0.10
CA VAL A 50 4.84 10.36 -0.66
C VAL A 50 4.17 9.46 0.36
N LEU A 51 3.01 8.90 -0.01
CA LEU A 51 2.25 7.99 0.82
C LEU A 51 2.45 6.55 0.32
N GLU A 52 2.90 5.66 1.20
CA GLU A 52 3.18 4.26 0.88
C GLU A 52 2.31 3.35 1.74
N SER A 53 1.39 2.63 1.11
CA SER A 53 0.68 1.49 1.67
C SER A 53 0.08 0.66 0.54
N ARG A 54 -0.52 -0.50 0.87
CA ARG A 54 -1.20 -1.32 -0.13
C ARG A 54 -2.41 -0.64 -0.75
N LEU A 55 -3.12 0.16 0.04
CA LEU A 55 -4.30 0.89 -0.39
C LEU A 55 -4.04 2.36 -0.70
N ALA A 56 -2.81 2.87 -0.56
CA ALA A 56 -2.54 4.30 -0.71
C ALA A 56 -3.10 4.91 -2.01
N GLY A 57 -2.96 4.22 -3.14
CA GLY A 57 -3.49 4.68 -4.42
C GLY A 57 -5.02 4.76 -4.46
N TRP A 58 -5.70 3.85 -3.78
CA TRP A 58 -7.16 3.84 -3.65
C TRP A 58 -7.64 4.90 -2.66
N LEU A 59 -7.05 4.93 -1.47
CA LEU A 59 -7.43 5.85 -0.38
C LEU A 59 -7.16 7.31 -0.73
N ALA A 60 -6.05 7.61 -1.39
CA ALA A 60 -5.74 8.96 -1.84
C ALA A 60 -6.72 9.45 -2.93
N GLY A 61 -7.23 8.55 -3.76
CA GLY A 61 -8.27 8.87 -4.73
C GLY A 61 -7.89 10.01 -5.66
N GLU A 62 -8.74 11.02 -5.74
CA GLU A 62 -8.54 12.21 -6.58
C GLU A 62 -7.45 13.15 -6.04
N HIS A 63 -7.07 13.03 -4.77
CA HIS A 63 -6.05 13.86 -4.14
C HIS A 63 -4.62 13.46 -4.52
N ALA A 64 -4.40 12.21 -4.97
CA ALA A 64 -3.09 11.81 -5.48
C ALA A 64 -2.81 12.43 -6.85
N ASP A 65 -1.70 13.13 -7.00
CA ASP A 65 -1.21 13.60 -8.30
C ASP A 65 -0.72 12.44 -9.16
N PHE A 66 -0.06 11.46 -8.55
CA PHE A 66 0.53 10.33 -9.23
C PHE A 66 0.38 9.04 -8.43
N ARG A 67 -0.20 8.01 -9.05
CA ARG A 67 -0.44 6.70 -8.41
C ARG A 67 0.47 5.64 -9.01
N ILE A 68 1.27 5.00 -8.16
CA ILE A 68 2.29 4.04 -8.57
C ILE A 68 2.06 2.69 -7.89
N TRP A 69 2.08 1.61 -8.66
CA TRP A 69 2.05 0.24 -8.18
C TRP A 69 3.41 -0.42 -8.36
N LEU A 70 4.00 -0.88 -7.25
CA LEU A 70 5.22 -1.68 -7.26
C LEU A 70 4.89 -3.13 -6.94
N ASP A 71 5.20 -4.03 -7.85
CA ASP A 71 4.94 -5.46 -7.69
C ASP A 71 6.23 -6.29 -7.83
N ALA A 72 6.17 -7.54 -7.40
CA ALA A 72 7.12 -8.58 -7.70
C ALA A 72 6.46 -9.97 -7.57
N PRO A 73 6.88 -10.98 -8.35
CA PRO A 73 6.43 -12.36 -8.17
C PRO A 73 6.58 -12.84 -6.73
N LEU A 74 5.69 -13.75 -6.31
CA LEU A 74 5.63 -14.22 -4.93
C LEU A 74 6.96 -14.81 -4.43
N ASP A 75 7.65 -15.57 -5.27
CA ASP A 75 8.96 -16.16 -4.95
C ASP A 75 10.02 -15.07 -4.70
N VAL A 76 10.05 -14.02 -5.51
CA VAL A 76 10.94 -12.87 -5.30
C VAL A 76 10.61 -12.12 -4.01
N ARG A 77 9.32 -11.88 -3.74
CA ARG A 77 8.89 -11.26 -2.49
C ARG A 77 9.26 -12.11 -1.28
N ALA A 78 9.02 -13.43 -1.37
CA ALA A 78 9.34 -14.36 -0.30
C ALA A 78 10.85 -14.43 -0.01
N ALA A 79 11.69 -14.46 -1.04
CA ALA A 79 13.15 -14.42 -0.87
C ALA A 79 13.61 -13.13 -0.17
N ARG A 80 13.10 -11.96 -0.58
CA ARG A 80 13.42 -10.66 0.04
C ARG A 80 12.97 -10.57 1.50
N ILE A 81 11.80 -11.12 1.82
CA ILE A 81 11.27 -11.16 3.18
C ILE A 81 12.08 -12.15 4.03
N ALA A 82 12.41 -13.31 3.50
CA ALA A 82 13.21 -14.32 4.18
C ALA A 82 14.58 -13.77 4.62
N ASP A 83 15.26 -13.07 3.71
CA ASP A 83 16.55 -12.43 3.98
C ASP A 83 16.44 -11.32 5.05
N ARG A 84 15.41 -10.48 4.95
CA ARG A 84 15.20 -9.37 5.89
C ARG A 84 14.81 -9.83 7.31
N GLU A 85 14.04 -10.92 7.41
CA GLU A 85 13.42 -11.35 8.67
C GLU A 85 14.02 -12.65 9.24
N ASP A 86 15.13 -13.13 8.66
CA ASP A 86 15.84 -14.34 9.07
C ASP A 86 14.92 -15.57 9.19
N LYS A 87 14.10 -15.82 8.17
CA LYS A 87 13.21 -16.98 8.08
C LYS A 87 13.40 -17.74 6.77
N SER A 88 12.82 -18.94 6.66
CA SER A 88 12.89 -19.70 5.41
C SER A 88 12.02 -19.05 4.32
N GLU A 89 12.44 -19.13 3.04
CA GLU A 89 11.64 -18.68 1.89
C GLU A 89 10.26 -19.35 1.83
N LYS A 90 10.19 -20.64 2.18
CA LYS A 90 8.93 -21.38 2.23
C LYS A 90 7.96 -20.80 3.25
N GLN A 91 8.45 -20.45 4.42
CA GLN A 91 7.65 -19.80 5.46
C GLN A 91 7.20 -18.42 5.00
N ALA A 92 8.14 -17.60 4.52
CA ALA A 92 7.85 -16.27 3.99
C ALA A 92 6.81 -16.31 2.86
N ALA A 93 6.92 -17.27 1.92
CA ALA A 93 5.95 -17.44 0.84
C ALA A 93 4.55 -17.81 1.34
N THR A 94 4.48 -18.68 2.37
CA THR A 94 3.19 -19.09 2.97
C THR A 94 2.52 -17.92 3.67
N GLU A 95 3.24 -17.20 4.51
CA GLU A 95 2.75 -16.03 5.24
C GLU A 95 2.32 -14.90 4.29
N THR A 96 3.15 -14.61 3.28
CA THR A 96 2.85 -13.56 2.27
C THR A 96 1.58 -13.89 1.48
N ARG A 97 1.39 -15.16 1.10
CA ARG A 97 0.18 -15.58 0.38
C ARG A 97 -1.06 -15.49 1.26
N ALA A 98 -0.97 -15.96 2.50
CA ALA A 98 -2.08 -15.92 3.45
C ALA A 98 -2.50 -14.47 3.73
N ARG A 99 -1.52 -13.60 4.00
CA ARG A 99 -1.76 -12.18 4.23
C ARG A 99 -2.39 -11.49 3.02
N ALA A 100 -1.85 -11.71 1.82
CA ALA A 100 -2.40 -11.11 0.61
C ALA A 100 -3.86 -11.54 0.34
N GLY A 101 -4.20 -12.80 0.61
CA GLY A 101 -5.57 -13.29 0.47
C GLY A 101 -6.53 -12.68 1.48
N SER A 102 -6.11 -12.60 2.75
CA SER A 102 -6.90 -11.98 3.82
C SER A 102 -7.15 -10.49 3.56
N GLU A 103 -6.11 -9.74 3.18
CA GLU A 103 -6.23 -8.33 2.86
C GLU A 103 -7.14 -8.09 1.64
N ALA A 104 -6.99 -8.86 0.55
CA ALA A 104 -7.83 -8.72 -0.63
C ALA A 104 -9.32 -8.93 -0.29
N GLN A 105 -9.64 -9.92 0.56
CA GLN A 105 -11.01 -10.17 0.99
C GLN A 105 -11.56 -8.98 1.80
N ARG A 106 -10.79 -8.44 2.77
CA ARG A 106 -11.23 -7.31 3.58
C ARG A 106 -11.44 -6.05 2.75
N TYR A 107 -10.56 -5.74 1.79
CA TYR A 107 -10.70 -4.57 0.93
C TYR A 107 -11.94 -4.63 0.04
N GLU A 108 -12.25 -5.83 -0.46
CA GLU A 108 -13.51 -6.05 -1.19
C GLU A 108 -14.73 -5.89 -0.28
N GLU A 109 -14.67 -6.46 0.95
CA GLU A 109 -15.78 -6.44 1.90
C GLU A 109 -16.05 -5.03 2.45
N TYR A 110 -14.99 -4.29 2.82
CA TYR A 110 -15.13 -2.97 3.45
C TYR A 110 -15.38 -1.85 2.45
N TYR A 111 -14.74 -1.91 1.29
CA TYR A 111 -14.70 -0.77 0.35
C TYR A 111 -15.20 -1.11 -1.05
N GLY A 112 -15.44 -2.36 -1.39
CA GLY A 112 -15.69 -2.80 -2.76
C GLY A 112 -14.46 -2.70 -3.66
N ILE A 113 -13.24 -2.77 -3.07
CA ILE A 113 -11.97 -2.63 -3.80
C ILE A 113 -11.45 -4.01 -4.24
N ASP A 114 -11.38 -4.24 -5.54
CA ASP A 114 -10.54 -5.29 -6.11
C ASP A 114 -9.09 -4.81 -6.19
N ILE A 115 -8.26 -5.21 -5.21
CA ILE A 115 -6.83 -4.82 -5.15
C ILE A 115 -6.01 -5.32 -6.35
N THR A 116 -6.55 -6.22 -7.17
CA THR A 116 -5.90 -6.71 -8.38
C THR A 116 -6.21 -5.86 -9.62
N ASP A 117 -7.18 -4.95 -9.51
CA ASP A 117 -7.43 -3.96 -10.54
C ASP A 117 -6.36 -2.85 -10.50
N LEU A 118 -5.47 -2.88 -11.47
CA LEU A 118 -4.38 -1.92 -11.59
C LEU A 118 -4.71 -0.74 -12.52
N THR A 119 -5.93 -0.62 -13.00
CA THR A 119 -6.33 0.44 -13.95
C THR A 119 -6.28 1.84 -13.35
N ILE A 120 -6.35 1.94 -12.02
CA ILE A 120 -6.25 3.22 -11.32
C ILE A 120 -4.82 3.78 -11.25
N TYR A 121 -3.80 2.95 -11.52
CA TYR A 121 -2.40 3.35 -11.37
C TYR A 121 -1.83 3.90 -12.67
N ASP A 122 -1.17 5.06 -12.57
CA ASP A 122 -0.52 5.74 -13.70
C ASP A 122 0.75 5.01 -14.11
N LEU A 123 1.41 4.33 -13.17
CA LEU A 123 2.63 3.56 -13.39
C LEU A 123 2.61 2.25 -12.60
N SER A 124 2.85 1.13 -13.29
CA SER A 124 3.01 -0.19 -12.66
C SER A 124 4.36 -0.79 -13.00
N ILE A 125 5.17 -1.13 -11.98
CA ILE A 125 6.53 -1.64 -12.15
C ILE A 125 6.66 -3.02 -11.52
N ASN A 126 7.09 -4.03 -12.31
CA ASN A 126 7.57 -5.28 -11.76
C ASN A 126 9.03 -5.11 -11.32
N THR A 127 9.25 -5.08 -10.01
CA THR A 127 10.57 -4.84 -9.40
C THR A 127 11.47 -6.07 -9.35
N ALA A 128 11.05 -7.23 -9.86
CA ALA A 128 11.84 -8.46 -9.80
C ALA A 128 13.18 -8.35 -10.54
N ARG A 129 13.22 -7.56 -11.61
CA ARG A 129 14.39 -7.37 -12.47
C ARG A 129 15.35 -6.28 -11.97
N TRP A 130 14.84 -5.34 -11.23
CA TRP A 130 15.51 -4.09 -10.94
C TRP A 130 16.04 -4.06 -9.52
N ASN A 131 17.21 -3.44 -9.32
CA ASN A 131 17.66 -3.11 -7.98
C ASN A 131 16.90 -1.85 -7.46
N PRO A 132 16.97 -1.54 -6.16
CA PRO A 132 16.27 -0.38 -5.60
C PRO A 132 16.66 0.96 -6.22
N ASP A 133 17.93 1.15 -6.58
CA ASP A 133 18.41 2.41 -7.17
C ASP A 133 17.85 2.61 -8.59
N ASP A 134 17.75 1.54 -9.38
CA ASP A 134 17.13 1.58 -10.70
C ASP A 134 15.63 1.90 -10.61
N VAL A 135 14.92 1.31 -9.64
CA VAL A 135 13.51 1.61 -9.39
C VAL A 135 13.36 3.09 -8.99
N LEU A 136 14.19 3.56 -8.05
CA LEU A 136 14.19 4.96 -7.63
C LEU A 136 14.41 5.91 -8.81
N ALA A 137 15.38 5.63 -9.68
CA ALA A 137 15.65 6.45 -10.85
C ALA A 137 14.45 6.51 -11.81
N MET A 138 13.75 5.38 -12.03
CA MET A 138 12.54 5.34 -12.85
C MET A 138 11.42 6.18 -12.25
N LEU A 139 11.18 6.05 -10.93
CA LEU A 139 10.15 6.81 -10.23
C LEU A 139 10.45 8.31 -10.22
N THR A 140 11.69 8.68 -9.91
CA THR A 140 12.13 10.08 -9.94
C THR A 140 11.92 10.69 -11.34
N THR A 141 12.31 9.97 -12.40
CA THR A 141 12.11 10.43 -13.76
C THR A 141 10.63 10.62 -14.08
N ALA A 142 9.76 9.71 -13.64
CA ALA A 142 8.32 9.83 -13.86
C ALA A 142 7.74 11.07 -13.16
N VAL A 143 8.12 11.29 -11.89
CA VAL A 143 7.65 12.46 -11.12
C VAL A 143 8.20 13.78 -11.69
N GLU A 144 9.48 13.83 -12.09
CA GLU A 144 10.09 15.02 -12.67
C GLU A 144 9.51 15.42 -14.04
N ASN A 145 8.89 14.47 -14.75
CA ASN A 145 8.22 14.72 -16.03
C ASN A 145 6.71 14.82 -15.91
N TYR A 146 6.17 14.80 -14.71
CA TYR A 146 4.75 15.03 -14.47
C TYR A 146 4.41 16.50 -14.67
N GLU A 147 3.47 16.77 -15.59
CA GLU A 147 3.05 18.13 -15.96
C GLU A 147 1.51 18.20 -15.90
N PRO A 148 0.90 18.49 -14.75
CA PRO A 148 -0.54 18.43 -14.54
C PRO A 148 -1.36 19.30 -15.51
N ASP A 149 -0.78 20.37 -16.01
CA ASP A 149 -1.44 21.27 -16.97
C ASP A 149 -1.49 20.72 -18.41
N SER A 150 -0.69 19.71 -18.71
CA SER A 150 -0.54 19.16 -20.07
C SER A 150 -0.87 17.68 -20.18
N ASP A 151 -1.05 16.96 -19.09
CA ASP A 151 -1.42 15.56 -19.11
C ASP A 151 -2.91 15.32 -19.45
N GLU A 152 -3.25 14.08 -19.81
CA GLU A 152 -4.64 13.71 -20.15
C GLU A 152 -5.53 13.50 -18.91
N GLY A 153 -4.97 13.66 -17.73
CA GLY A 153 -5.62 13.41 -16.44
C GLY A 153 -5.55 11.96 -15.98
N LYS A 154 -5.79 11.75 -14.72
CA LYS A 154 -5.75 10.44 -14.07
C LYS A 154 -7.05 9.64 -14.30
N TYR A 155 -6.93 8.33 -14.33
CA TYR A 155 -8.10 7.45 -14.43
C TYR A 155 -8.97 7.57 -13.16
N PRO A 156 -10.28 7.78 -13.28
CA PRO A 156 -11.14 7.98 -12.12
C PRO A 156 -11.31 6.70 -11.30
N ILE A 157 -11.35 6.83 -9.99
CA ILE A 157 -11.74 5.75 -9.08
C ILE A 157 -13.26 5.79 -8.92
N THR A 158 -13.94 4.69 -9.20
CA THR A 158 -15.40 4.57 -9.12
C THR A 158 -15.81 3.32 -8.37
N GLY A 159 -16.99 3.34 -7.74
CA GLY A 159 -17.57 2.18 -7.05
C GLY A 159 -16.97 1.89 -5.67
N VAL A 160 -16.13 2.76 -5.15
CA VAL A 160 -15.53 2.64 -3.82
C VAL A 160 -16.28 3.54 -2.84
N THR A 161 -16.58 3.02 -1.66
CA THR A 161 -17.24 3.76 -0.57
C THR A 161 -16.35 3.68 0.67
N TYR A 162 -16.11 4.83 1.29
CA TYR A 162 -15.36 4.94 2.54
C TYR A 162 -16.33 5.37 3.65
N ASP A 163 -16.77 4.41 4.47
CA ASP A 163 -17.74 4.62 5.55
C ASP A 163 -17.03 4.69 6.93
N PHE A 164 -16.04 5.59 7.06
CA PHE A 164 -15.32 5.82 8.31
C PHE A 164 -15.20 7.29 8.69
#